data_bbe5f2d628c0000117e808d0e680e339
#
_entry.id   bbe5f2d628c0000117e808d0e680e339
#
_cell.length_a   1.000
_cell.length_b   1.000
_cell.length_c   1.000
_cell.angle_alpha   90.00
_cell.angle_beta   90.00
_cell.angle_gamma   90.00
#
_symmetry.space_group_name_H-M   'P 1'
#
loop_
_entity.id
_entity.type
_entity.pdbx_description
1 polymer ?
#
loop_
_entity_poly.entity_id
_entity_poly.type
_entity_poly.pdbx_seq_one_letter_code
_entity_poly.pdbx_strand_id
1 'polypeptide(L)'
;MRLINTIILLLLFFSCGIYAQKNVKKALTIQEQGSFAIGGTITIDENGNQFHGDHGYVFYQKPIHPHKYPLVFLHGIYQSSKTWESTPDGREGFQNIFIRHNFSTYNLTHPRRGNAGRGQTGINIQPIYDEQTWYTKWRIGIYPDYFKNVQFPHDQESLNQFMRQITPDTGPIDFDVNTDAIAALFDKL
;
A
#
# COMPACT_ATOMS: atom_id res chain seq x y z
N MET A 1 -7.32 16.20 57.87
CA MET A 1 -8.20 16.03 56.75
C MET A 1 -7.90 16.94 55.55
N ARG A 2 -7.73 18.26 55.69
CA ARG A 2 -7.47 19.17 54.51
C ARG A 2 -6.15 18.89 53.80
N LEU A 3 -5.07 18.53 54.48
CA LEU A 3 -3.78 18.26 53.84
C LEU A 3 -3.78 16.98 52.99
N ILE A 4 -4.47 15.94 53.45
CA ILE A 4 -4.59 14.65 52.73
C ILE A 4 -5.39 14.84 51.45
N ASN A 5 -6.48 15.61 51.47
CA ASN A 5 -7.28 15.89 50.29
C ASN A 5 -6.50 16.69 49.24
N THR A 6 -5.61 17.62 49.67
CA THR A 6 -4.78 18.40 48.74
C THR A 6 -3.71 17.52 48.07
N ILE A 7 -3.13 16.57 48.78
CA ILE A 7 -2.12 15.64 48.25
C ILE A 7 -2.77 14.67 47.25
N ILE A 8 -3.98 14.17 47.54
CA ILE A 8 -4.73 13.29 46.61
C ILE A 8 -5.11 14.06 45.34
N LEU A 9 -5.51 15.32 45.43
CA LEU A 9 -5.82 16.15 44.26
C LEU A 9 -4.59 16.41 43.41
N LEU A 10 -3.42 16.67 44.01
CA LEU A 10 -2.14 16.85 43.29
C LEU A 10 -1.69 15.55 42.61
N LEU A 11 -1.87 14.38 43.19
CA LEU A 11 -1.54 13.08 42.61
C LEU A 11 -2.47 12.75 41.42
N LEU A 12 -3.73 13.14 41.47
CA LEU A 12 -4.69 12.98 40.34
C LEU A 12 -4.33 13.86 39.16
N PHE A 13 -3.82 15.08 39.36
CA PHE A 13 -3.34 15.94 38.26
C PHE A 13 -2.04 15.42 37.65
N PHE A 14 -1.16 14.77 38.40
CA PHE A 14 0.07 14.17 37.87
C PHE A 14 -0.21 12.91 37.01
N SER A 15 -1.23 12.13 37.37
CA SER A 15 -1.59 10.94 36.58
C SER A 15 -2.28 11.25 35.25
N CYS A 16 -2.95 12.39 35.09
CA CYS A 16 -3.53 12.83 33.81
C CYS A 16 -2.47 13.28 32.79
N GLY A 17 -1.29 13.72 33.24
CA GLY A 17 -0.22 14.17 32.33
C GLY A 17 0.54 13.06 31.62
N ILE A 18 0.46 11.82 32.11
CA ILE A 18 1.24 10.69 31.57
C ILE A 18 0.57 10.04 30.35
N TYR A 19 -0.73 10.22 30.16
CA TYR A 19 -1.45 9.64 29.02
C TYR A 19 -1.47 10.50 27.76
N ALA A 20 -0.89 11.69 27.77
CA ALA A 20 -0.93 12.65 26.65
C ALA A 20 0.32 12.65 25.76
N GLN A 21 1.24 11.71 25.94
CA GLN A 21 2.32 11.55 24.96
C GLN A 21 1.79 10.78 23.75
N LYS A 22 0.89 11.41 22.98
CA LYS A 22 0.66 11.02 21.59
C LYS A 22 2.03 10.97 20.94
N ASN A 23 2.44 9.80 20.46
CA ASN A 23 3.57 9.68 19.53
C ASN A 23 3.30 10.61 18.36
N VAL A 24 3.77 11.83 18.44
CA VAL A 24 3.69 12.78 17.31
C VAL A 24 4.58 12.17 16.23
N LYS A 25 3.94 11.61 15.21
CA LYS A 25 4.67 11.07 14.05
C LYS A 25 5.59 12.18 13.55
N LYS A 26 6.89 11.90 13.49
CA LYS A 26 7.88 12.84 12.95
C LYS A 26 7.45 13.21 11.52
N ALA A 27 7.52 14.49 11.16
CA ALA A 27 7.19 14.95 9.82
C ALA A 27 7.96 14.14 8.75
N LEU A 28 7.31 13.83 7.67
CA LEU A 28 7.93 13.24 6.49
C LEU A 28 8.34 14.38 5.56
N THR A 29 9.65 14.50 5.26
CA THR A 29 10.15 15.54 4.39
C THR A 29 10.54 14.92 3.05
N ILE A 30 9.88 15.38 2.00
CA ILE A 30 10.11 14.95 0.62
C ILE A 30 10.47 16.15 -0.24
N GLN A 31 11.35 15.96 -1.21
CA GLN A 31 11.70 16.95 -2.20
C GLN A 31 10.72 16.95 -3.38
N GLU A 32 10.28 15.78 -3.78
CA GLU A 32 9.46 15.56 -4.96
C GLU A 32 8.55 14.35 -4.77
N GLN A 33 7.34 14.44 -5.31
CA GLN A 33 6.46 13.29 -5.51
C GLN A 33 5.65 13.46 -6.78
N GLY A 34 5.20 12.33 -7.33
CA GLY A 34 4.36 12.34 -8.51
C GLY A 34 3.94 10.94 -8.92
N SER A 35 3.34 10.85 -10.09
CA SER A 35 2.96 9.57 -10.68
C SER A 35 3.06 9.62 -12.21
N PHE A 36 3.22 8.45 -12.80
CA PHE A 36 3.22 8.29 -14.25
C PHE A 36 2.79 6.86 -14.64
N ALA A 37 2.37 6.70 -15.90
CA ALA A 37 2.16 5.38 -16.49
C ALA A 37 3.48 4.89 -17.12
N ILE A 38 3.68 3.55 -17.13
CA ILE A 38 4.89 2.93 -17.65
C ILE A 38 4.57 1.65 -18.44
N GLY A 39 5.31 1.40 -19.50
CA GLY A 39 5.05 0.27 -20.40
C GLY A 39 3.71 0.39 -21.13
N GLY A 40 3.12 -0.73 -21.46
CA GLY A 40 1.84 -0.81 -22.16
C GLY A 40 1.96 -0.66 -23.67
N THR A 41 0.82 -0.76 -24.34
CA THR A 41 0.73 -0.69 -25.79
C THR A 41 -0.35 0.28 -26.22
N ILE A 42 -0.16 0.82 -27.45
CA ILE A 42 -1.16 1.62 -28.14
C ILE A 42 -1.60 0.81 -29.34
N THR A 43 -2.88 0.45 -29.39
CA THR A 43 -3.49 -0.17 -30.55
C THR A 43 -4.32 0.84 -31.33
N ILE A 44 -4.38 0.68 -32.64
CA ILE A 44 -5.12 1.56 -33.55
C ILE A 44 -6.02 0.66 -34.37
N ASP A 45 -7.32 0.98 -34.43
CA ASP A 45 -8.28 0.28 -35.25
C ASP A 45 -8.24 0.74 -36.71
N GLU A 46 -9.03 0.10 -37.58
CA GLU A 46 -9.13 0.41 -39.00
C GLU A 46 -9.66 1.82 -39.31
N ASN A 47 -10.34 2.45 -38.33
CA ASN A 47 -10.87 3.81 -38.43
C ASN A 47 -9.91 4.86 -37.87
N GLY A 48 -8.73 4.45 -37.36
CA GLY A 48 -7.75 5.34 -36.75
C GLY A 48 -8.03 5.66 -35.27
N ASN A 49 -9.01 5.02 -34.63
CA ASN A 49 -9.24 5.19 -33.19
C ASN A 49 -8.15 4.50 -32.39
N GLN A 50 -7.69 5.16 -31.32
CA GLN A 50 -6.59 4.69 -30.48
C GLN A 50 -7.08 4.13 -29.16
N PHE A 51 -6.41 3.09 -28.67
CA PHE A 51 -6.61 2.52 -27.36
C PHE A 51 -5.26 2.33 -26.67
N HIS A 52 -5.12 2.96 -25.49
CA HIS A 52 -3.95 2.83 -24.64
C HIS A 52 -4.27 1.83 -23.51
N GLY A 53 -3.54 0.73 -23.45
CA GLY A 53 -3.78 -0.31 -22.47
C GLY A 53 -2.50 -1.03 -22.02
N ASP A 54 -2.67 -1.90 -21.02
CA ASP A 54 -1.61 -2.76 -20.49
C ASP A 54 -0.39 -2.01 -19.89
N HIS A 55 -0.57 -0.75 -19.50
CA HIS A 55 0.45 0.00 -18.78
C HIS A 55 0.35 -0.24 -17.27
N GLY A 56 1.49 -0.12 -16.57
CA GLY A 56 1.55 -0.01 -15.12
C GLY A 56 1.35 1.42 -14.65
N TYR A 57 0.95 1.59 -13.39
CA TYR A 57 0.89 2.90 -12.72
C TYR A 57 1.98 2.97 -11.66
N VAL A 58 2.77 4.03 -11.67
CA VAL A 58 3.85 4.27 -10.71
C VAL A 58 3.55 5.53 -9.92
N PHE A 59 3.52 5.41 -8.60
CA PHE A 59 3.58 6.53 -7.68
C PHE A 59 4.98 6.58 -7.06
N TYR A 60 5.59 7.77 -6.99
CA TYR A 60 6.93 7.91 -6.44
C TYR A 60 7.05 9.06 -5.45
N GLN A 61 8.01 8.91 -4.55
CA GLN A 61 8.46 9.96 -3.64
C GLN A 61 10.00 9.97 -3.58
N LYS A 62 10.57 11.17 -3.51
CA LYS A 62 12.02 11.38 -3.37
C LYS A 62 12.31 12.22 -2.13
N PRO A 63 13.17 11.79 -1.20
CA PRO A 63 13.60 12.60 -0.07
C PRO A 63 14.56 13.70 -0.55
N ILE A 64 14.90 14.66 0.33
CA ILE A 64 15.76 15.80 0.00
C ILE A 64 17.18 15.35 -0.38
N HIS A 65 17.71 14.31 0.27
CA HIS A 65 19.06 13.78 0.02
C HIS A 65 18.97 12.29 -0.26
N PRO A 66 18.53 11.87 -1.47
CA PRO A 66 18.30 10.47 -1.77
C PRO A 66 19.62 9.70 -1.92
N HIS A 67 19.57 8.42 -1.51
CA HIS A 67 20.60 7.47 -1.92
C HIS A 67 20.63 7.35 -3.45
N LYS A 68 21.79 6.92 -3.98
CA LYS A 68 22.01 6.77 -5.43
C LYS A 68 20.98 5.86 -6.11
N TYR A 69 20.63 4.77 -5.46
CA TYR A 69 19.69 3.78 -6.01
C TYR A 69 18.34 3.86 -5.28
N PRO A 70 17.24 3.96 -6.03
CA PRO A 70 15.90 3.95 -5.45
C PRO A 70 15.47 2.54 -5.11
N LEU A 71 14.34 2.45 -4.41
CA LEU A 71 13.63 1.20 -4.17
C LEU A 71 12.37 1.15 -5.03
N VAL A 72 12.17 0.02 -5.69
CA VAL A 72 10.95 -0.29 -6.44
C VAL A 72 10.14 -1.30 -5.64
N PHE A 73 8.89 -0.99 -5.37
CA PHE A 73 7.97 -1.86 -4.65
C PHE A 73 6.96 -2.49 -5.61
N LEU A 74 6.90 -3.80 -5.59
CA LEU A 74 5.98 -4.62 -6.38
C LEU A 74 4.98 -5.28 -5.44
N HIS A 75 3.69 -5.20 -5.74
CA HIS A 75 2.64 -5.80 -4.92
C HIS A 75 2.36 -7.26 -5.31
N GLY A 76 1.65 -7.99 -4.46
CA GLY A 76 1.21 -9.36 -4.69
C GLY A 76 -0.15 -9.47 -5.37
N ILE A 77 -0.64 -10.72 -5.44
CA ILE A 77 -1.95 -11.04 -6.01
C ILE A 77 -3.09 -10.36 -5.23
N TYR A 78 -4.09 -9.85 -5.93
CA TYR A 78 -5.22 -9.08 -5.40
C TYR A 78 -4.84 -7.85 -4.57
N GLN A 79 -3.63 -7.35 -4.74
CA GLN A 79 -3.14 -6.15 -4.09
C GLN A 79 -2.86 -5.03 -5.10
N SER A 80 -2.55 -3.87 -4.60
CA SER A 80 -2.08 -2.70 -5.36
C SER A 80 -0.92 -2.04 -4.63
N SER A 81 -0.40 -0.95 -5.16
CA SER A 81 0.64 -0.14 -4.50
C SER A 81 0.27 0.26 -3.06
N LYS A 82 -1.01 0.34 -2.72
CA LYS A 82 -1.51 0.65 -1.37
C LYS A 82 -0.90 -0.25 -0.28
N THR A 83 -0.53 -1.49 -0.60
CA THR A 83 0.09 -2.42 0.37
C THR A 83 1.39 -1.89 0.98
N TRP A 84 2.05 -0.92 0.33
CA TRP A 84 3.31 -0.33 0.76
C TRP A 84 3.14 1.01 1.47
N GLU A 85 1.95 1.63 1.41
CA GLU A 85 1.67 2.97 1.94
C GLU A 85 1.43 2.97 3.44
N SER A 86 0.57 2.06 3.92
CA SER A 86 0.22 1.92 5.34
C SER A 86 -0.23 0.51 5.68
N THR A 87 -0.03 0.13 6.94
CA THR A 87 -0.60 -1.11 7.48
C THR A 87 -2.09 -0.93 7.78
N PRO A 88 -2.88 -2.04 7.86
CA PRO A 88 -4.31 -1.98 8.14
C PRO A 88 -4.68 -1.26 9.43
N ASP A 89 -3.82 -1.31 10.45
CA ASP A 89 -3.96 -0.61 11.72
C ASP A 89 -3.44 0.84 11.72
N GLY A 90 -3.12 1.38 10.54
CA GLY A 90 -2.74 2.78 10.34
C GLY A 90 -1.28 3.13 10.68
N ARG A 91 -0.41 2.15 10.90
CA ARG A 91 1.04 2.41 10.98
C ARG A 91 1.60 2.76 9.61
N GLU A 92 2.79 3.36 9.58
CA GLU A 92 3.50 3.63 8.33
C GLU A 92 3.87 2.34 7.61
N GLY A 93 3.62 2.31 6.30
CA GLY A 93 4.12 1.26 5.42
C GLY A 93 5.58 1.46 5.03
N PHE A 94 6.13 0.50 4.33
CA PHE A 94 7.53 0.52 3.90
C PHE A 94 7.89 1.74 3.06
N GLN A 95 6.97 2.25 2.25
CA GLN A 95 7.19 3.48 1.48
C GLN A 95 7.69 4.61 2.38
N ASN A 96 6.97 4.96 3.46
CA ASN A 96 7.34 6.06 4.36
C ASN A 96 8.57 5.71 5.20
N ILE A 97 8.69 4.46 5.65
CA ILE A 97 9.85 3.99 6.41
C ILE A 97 11.13 4.22 5.60
N PHE A 98 11.15 3.81 4.33
CA PHE A 98 12.34 3.97 3.49
C PHE A 98 12.61 5.41 3.05
N ILE A 99 11.57 6.23 2.86
CA ILE A 99 11.76 7.69 2.66
C ILE A 99 12.48 8.31 3.87
N ARG A 100 12.13 7.92 5.10
CA ARG A 100 12.83 8.39 6.32
C ARG A 100 14.28 7.95 6.39
N HIS A 101 14.64 6.90 5.67
CA HIS A 101 16.01 6.40 5.50
C HIS A 101 16.67 6.90 4.21
N ASN A 102 16.16 7.98 3.62
CA ASN A 102 16.69 8.62 2.41
C ASN A 102 16.70 7.77 1.14
N PHE A 103 15.82 6.78 1.03
CA PHE A 103 15.60 6.09 -0.23
C PHE A 103 14.46 6.73 -1.01
N SER A 104 14.69 7.03 -2.28
CA SER A 104 13.58 7.27 -3.20
C SER A 104 12.77 5.99 -3.37
N THR A 105 11.45 6.10 -3.36
CA THR A 105 10.54 4.96 -3.47
C THR A 105 9.66 5.09 -4.70
N TYR A 106 9.49 3.98 -5.41
CA TYR A 106 8.63 3.85 -6.58
C TYR A 106 7.69 2.67 -6.37
N ASN A 107 6.42 2.95 -6.20
CA ASN A 107 5.38 1.95 -5.98
C ASN A 107 4.70 1.66 -7.31
N LEU A 108 4.96 0.50 -7.88
CA LEU A 108 4.34 0.06 -9.12
C LEU A 108 3.04 -0.71 -8.82
N THR A 109 1.92 -0.25 -9.39
CA THR A 109 0.76 -1.10 -9.60
C THR A 109 0.89 -1.74 -10.97
N HIS A 110 0.92 -3.07 -10.99
CA HIS A 110 1.11 -3.86 -12.20
C HIS A 110 0.02 -3.61 -13.25
N PRO A 111 0.32 -3.78 -14.55
CA PRO A 111 -0.70 -3.80 -15.59
C PRO A 111 -1.86 -4.71 -15.26
N ARG A 112 -3.06 -4.32 -15.65
CA ARG A 112 -4.32 -5.05 -15.41
C ARG A 112 -4.64 -5.25 -13.91
N ARG A 113 -4.16 -4.33 -13.04
CA ARG A 113 -4.37 -4.39 -11.58
C ARG A 113 -4.73 -3.01 -11.05
N GLY A 114 -5.60 -2.98 -10.04
CA GLY A 114 -5.90 -1.78 -9.27
C GLY A 114 -6.13 -0.53 -10.12
N ASN A 115 -5.31 0.49 -9.91
CA ASN A 115 -5.35 1.79 -10.59
C ASN A 115 -4.43 1.90 -11.81
N ALA A 116 -3.93 0.79 -12.34
CA ALA A 116 -3.06 0.80 -13.53
C ALA A 116 -3.82 1.11 -14.84
N GLY A 117 -5.15 1.15 -14.80
CA GLY A 117 -5.96 1.50 -15.94
C GLY A 117 -6.44 0.29 -16.77
N ARG A 118 -6.72 0.53 -18.05
CA ARG A 118 -7.35 -0.47 -18.92
C ARG A 118 -6.34 -1.46 -19.49
N GLY A 119 -6.77 -2.73 -19.60
CA GLY A 119 -6.01 -3.76 -20.33
C GLY A 119 -6.44 -3.86 -21.80
N GLN A 120 -5.60 -4.49 -22.64
CA GLN A 120 -5.93 -4.84 -24.02
C GLN A 120 -6.94 -5.99 -24.11
N THR A 121 -7.06 -6.79 -23.05
CA THR A 121 -7.98 -7.93 -22.97
C THR A 121 -9.06 -7.62 -21.95
N GLY A 122 -10.32 -7.74 -22.37
CA GLY A 122 -11.46 -7.55 -21.48
C GLY A 122 -11.61 -8.68 -20.47
N ILE A 123 -12.18 -8.35 -19.30
CA ILE A 123 -12.57 -9.30 -18.27
C ILE A 123 -13.91 -8.88 -17.66
N ASN A 124 -14.71 -9.87 -17.26
CA ASN A 124 -15.92 -9.62 -16.51
C ASN A 124 -15.60 -9.69 -15.02
N ILE A 125 -15.68 -8.55 -14.32
CA ILE A 125 -15.41 -8.46 -12.89
C ILE A 125 -16.70 -8.79 -12.15
N GLN A 126 -16.69 -9.89 -11.39
CA GLN A 126 -17.80 -10.33 -10.55
C GLN A 126 -17.40 -10.30 -9.06
N PRO A 127 -18.34 -10.03 -8.15
CA PRO A 127 -18.10 -10.22 -6.71
C PRO A 127 -17.76 -11.68 -6.42
N ILE A 128 -16.62 -11.93 -5.77
CA ILE A 128 -16.19 -13.28 -5.36
C ILE A 128 -16.14 -13.31 -3.84
N TYR A 129 -16.90 -14.22 -3.24
CA TYR A 129 -16.97 -14.40 -1.78
C TYR A 129 -15.91 -15.39 -1.31
N ASP A 130 -14.65 -14.99 -1.31
CA ASP A 130 -13.48 -15.85 -1.04
C ASP A 130 -12.50 -15.30 0.00
N GLU A 131 -12.90 -14.27 0.77
CA GLU A 131 -12.04 -13.64 1.78
C GLU A 131 -11.51 -14.64 2.82
N GLN A 132 -12.29 -15.65 3.23
CA GLN A 132 -11.86 -16.70 4.16
C GLN A 132 -10.74 -17.55 3.57
N THR A 133 -10.78 -17.82 2.26
CA THR A 133 -9.71 -18.50 1.54
C THR A 133 -8.44 -17.66 1.54
N TRP A 134 -8.56 -16.36 1.27
CA TRP A 134 -7.43 -15.44 1.25
C TRP A 134 -6.88 -15.16 2.63
N TYR A 135 -7.71 -15.15 3.67
CA TYR A 135 -7.27 -15.08 5.07
C TYR A 135 -6.20 -16.15 5.37
N THR A 136 -6.43 -17.38 4.91
CA THR A 136 -5.47 -18.48 5.08
C THR A 136 -4.28 -18.36 4.13
N LYS A 137 -4.50 -18.05 2.86
CA LYS A 137 -3.41 -17.90 1.86
C LYS A 137 -2.44 -16.79 2.19
N TRP A 138 -2.90 -15.68 2.77
CA TRP A 138 -2.06 -14.59 3.26
C TRP A 138 -1.50 -14.84 4.66
N ARG A 139 -1.69 -16.05 5.20
CA ARG A 139 -1.07 -16.52 6.46
C ARG A 139 -1.50 -15.72 7.68
N ILE A 140 -2.71 -15.17 7.68
CA ILE A 140 -3.30 -14.52 8.85
C ILE A 140 -3.73 -15.58 9.87
N GLY A 141 -4.39 -16.65 9.39
CA GLY A 141 -4.88 -17.73 10.22
C GLY A 141 -5.66 -18.76 9.43
N ILE A 142 -6.47 -19.54 10.13
CA ILE A 142 -7.57 -20.36 9.58
C ILE A 142 -8.85 -19.72 10.10
N TYR A 143 -9.58 -19.07 9.21
CA TYR A 143 -10.74 -18.26 9.59
C TYR A 143 -11.73 -19.05 10.49
N PRO A 144 -12.21 -18.45 11.60
CA PRO A 144 -11.94 -17.07 12.07
C PRO A 144 -10.69 -16.90 12.97
N ASP A 145 -9.92 -17.95 13.21
CA ASP A 145 -8.83 -17.99 14.18
C ASP A 145 -7.51 -17.51 13.56
N TYR A 146 -6.76 -16.72 14.32
CA TYR A 146 -5.43 -16.25 13.94
C TYR A 146 -4.36 -17.31 14.21
N PHE A 147 -3.33 -17.39 13.37
CA PHE A 147 -2.16 -18.20 13.68
C PHE A 147 -1.45 -17.69 14.94
N LYS A 148 -0.91 -18.61 15.73
CA LYS A 148 -0.11 -18.27 16.90
C LYS A 148 1.09 -17.38 16.48
N ASN A 149 1.26 -16.26 17.17
CA ASN A 149 2.33 -15.28 16.95
C ASN A 149 2.29 -14.55 15.59
N VAL A 150 1.18 -14.59 14.86
CA VAL A 150 1.03 -13.73 13.69
C VAL A 150 1.12 -12.27 14.11
N GLN A 151 1.85 -11.46 13.34
CA GLN A 151 2.03 -10.04 13.62
C GLN A 151 0.91 -9.17 13.04
N PHE A 152 -0.16 -9.78 12.55
CA PHE A 152 -1.35 -9.09 12.09
C PHE A 152 -2.15 -8.59 13.30
N PRO A 153 -2.68 -7.35 13.27
CA PRO A 153 -3.58 -6.86 14.34
C PRO A 153 -4.83 -7.71 14.45
N HIS A 154 -5.25 -8.02 15.69
CA HIS A 154 -6.36 -8.94 15.93
C HIS A 154 -7.71 -8.22 16.12
N ASP A 155 -7.77 -6.92 15.87
CA ASP A 155 -9.02 -6.17 15.93
C ASP A 155 -9.78 -6.23 14.59
N GLN A 156 -11.10 -6.17 14.68
CA GLN A 156 -11.98 -6.31 13.52
C GLN A 156 -11.80 -5.18 12.50
N GLU A 157 -11.49 -3.96 12.95
CA GLU A 157 -11.33 -2.85 12.02
C GLU A 157 -10.07 -3.00 11.16
N SER A 158 -8.96 -3.44 11.74
CA SER A 158 -7.75 -3.77 10.98
C SER A 158 -7.99 -4.88 9.96
N LEU A 159 -8.75 -5.91 10.33
CA LEU A 159 -9.14 -6.96 9.38
C LEU A 159 -10.02 -6.39 8.26
N ASN A 160 -11.01 -5.57 8.59
CA ASN A 160 -11.87 -4.92 7.61
C ASN A 160 -11.06 -4.03 6.65
N GLN A 161 -10.12 -3.24 7.17
CA GLN A 161 -9.25 -2.40 6.34
C GLN A 161 -8.35 -3.23 5.42
N PHE A 162 -7.87 -4.38 5.90
CA PHE A 162 -7.06 -5.27 5.08
C PHE A 162 -7.88 -5.89 3.94
N MET A 163 -9.06 -6.40 4.21
CA MET A 163 -9.93 -7.02 3.20
C MET A 163 -10.44 -5.99 2.17
N ARG A 164 -10.73 -4.74 2.60
CA ARG A 164 -11.15 -3.65 1.70
C ARG A 164 -10.07 -3.20 0.72
N GLN A 165 -8.80 -3.53 0.92
CA GLN A 165 -7.75 -3.19 -0.04
C GLN A 165 -7.57 -4.24 -1.15
N ILE A 166 -8.32 -5.34 -1.10
CA ILE A 166 -8.37 -6.32 -2.20
C ILE A 166 -8.82 -5.61 -3.46
N THR A 167 -8.02 -5.69 -4.51
CA THR A 167 -8.33 -5.11 -5.82
C THR A 167 -8.60 -6.20 -6.83
N PRO A 168 -9.65 -6.08 -7.64
CA PRO A 168 -9.90 -7.02 -8.71
C PRO A 168 -8.83 -6.92 -9.79
N ASP A 169 -8.64 -8.01 -10.50
CA ASP A 169 -7.93 -8.00 -11.75
C ASP A 169 -8.80 -7.35 -12.83
N THR A 170 -8.23 -6.49 -13.68
CA THR A 170 -8.91 -5.85 -14.81
C THR A 170 -8.54 -6.50 -16.14
N GLY A 171 -7.86 -7.63 -16.10
CA GLY A 171 -7.48 -8.50 -17.21
C GLY A 171 -6.75 -9.75 -16.69
N PRO A 172 -6.59 -10.78 -17.53
CA PRO A 172 -5.85 -11.96 -17.17
C PRO A 172 -4.39 -11.62 -16.88
N ILE A 173 -3.74 -12.44 -16.03
CA ILE A 173 -2.31 -12.30 -15.80
C ILE A 173 -1.54 -12.58 -17.10
N ASP A 174 -0.57 -11.73 -17.38
CA ASP A 174 0.30 -11.82 -18.55
C ASP A 174 1.72 -11.47 -18.09
N PHE A 175 2.60 -12.44 -18.13
CA PHE A 175 3.95 -12.27 -17.61
C PHE A 175 4.79 -11.35 -18.48
N ASP A 176 4.62 -11.38 -19.80
CA ASP A 176 5.37 -10.53 -20.72
C ASP A 176 4.96 -9.07 -20.53
N VAL A 177 3.65 -8.78 -20.49
CA VAL A 177 3.13 -7.43 -20.19
C VAL A 177 3.65 -6.89 -18.85
N ASN A 178 3.67 -7.74 -17.81
CA ASN A 178 4.18 -7.31 -16.50
C ASN A 178 5.70 -7.09 -16.52
N THR A 179 6.44 -7.97 -17.17
CA THR A 179 7.91 -7.89 -17.25
C THR A 179 8.33 -6.66 -18.05
N ASP A 180 7.66 -6.38 -19.17
CA ASP A 180 7.92 -5.21 -20.01
C ASP A 180 7.68 -3.90 -19.23
N ALA A 181 6.60 -3.82 -18.46
CA ALA A 181 6.32 -2.64 -17.64
C ALA A 181 7.38 -2.45 -16.52
N ILE A 182 7.84 -3.55 -15.91
CA ILE A 182 8.91 -3.50 -14.89
C ILE A 182 10.24 -3.09 -15.53
N ALA A 183 10.60 -3.69 -16.67
CA ALA A 183 11.82 -3.35 -17.41
C ALA A 183 11.82 -1.87 -17.81
N ALA A 184 10.74 -1.39 -18.40
CA ALA A 184 10.59 0.02 -18.76
C ALA A 184 10.72 0.96 -17.56
N LEU A 185 10.26 0.54 -16.36
CA LEU A 185 10.47 1.31 -15.15
C LEU A 185 11.94 1.36 -14.76
N PHE A 186 12.66 0.25 -14.79
CA PHE A 186 14.10 0.23 -14.47
C PHE A 186 14.94 1.02 -15.47
N ASP A 187 14.57 1.01 -16.74
CA ASP A 187 15.25 1.81 -17.78
C ASP A 187 15.04 3.32 -17.58
N LYS A 188 13.95 3.71 -16.90
CA LYS A 188 13.64 5.11 -16.60
C LYS A 188 14.36 5.64 -15.34
N LEU A 189 14.77 4.77 -14.41
CA LEU A 189 15.33 5.12 -13.11
C LEU A 189 16.84 5.35 -13.17
#